data_b2272827a611621602a9ee79d65f0e4d
#
_entry.id   b2272827a611621602a9ee79d65f0e4d
#
_cell.length_a   1.000
_cell.length_b   1.000
_cell.length_c   1.000
_cell.angle_alpha   90.00
_cell.angle_beta   90.00
_cell.angle_gamma   90.00
#
_symmetry.space_group_name_H-M   'P 1'
#
loop_
_entity.id
_entity.type
_entity.pdbx_description
1 polymer ?
#
loop_
_entity_poly.entity_id
_entity_poly.type
_entity_poly.pdbx_seq_one_letter_code
_entity_poly.pdbx_strand_id
1 'polypeptide(L)'
;MSLRSRKIQVPILLLALFLLCGCGTFSNFKKSTANVVRDFKAPDTDLKKTVFRIALNNQAASAQQDVGAAIDSRYLEALPQSCPDLLLTGPEDSEASQALNQIFRKSAGPFDNLALIRVGKQSGISAVENSRFSAIAIRQKNTGILWFLKKHPFAWVSATTEVYDTETGAKYLDQTFTRELKLDEEEAESIQKGNISSVPQVEEAVFEIIQQMADAVCDAVKRKPWKGYVAKVSAETLTLSSGSRSGLSAGRVLKVYESGPKIQGAEGQTFLLPGKMIGEIKITTVSSDSAEAAAISGGGFQADNVVKTK
;
A
#
# COMPACT_ATOMS: atom_id res chain seq x y z
N MET A 1 -0.61 78.95 0.64
CA MET A 1 -1.27 78.03 -0.31
C MET A 1 -0.29 76.87 -0.60
N SER A 2 -0.78 75.69 -0.58
CA SER A 2 -0.27 74.42 -0.99
C SER A 2 0.45 73.58 0.06
N LEU A 3 -0.36 72.86 0.81
CA LEU A 3 -0.04 71.65 1.53
C LEU A 3 -0.31 70.46 0.60
N ARG A 4 0.73 69.72 0.18
CA ARG A 4 0.59 68.32 -0.30
C ARG A 4 1.96 67.71 -0.58
N SER A 5 2.47 66.94 0.36
CA SER A 5 3.43 65.83 0.08
C SER A 5 4.06 65.26 1.40
N ARG A 6 3.30 64.52 2.15
CA ARG A 6 3.88 63.76 3.29
C ARG A 6 3.10 62.50 3.65
N LYS A 7 2.61 61.73 2.67
CA LYS A 7 1.84 60.51 3.00
C LYS A 7 2.26 59.21 2.28
N ILE A 8 3.43 59.12 1.64
CA ILE A 8 3.79 57.92 0.86
C ILE A 8 5.09 57.23 1.35
N GLN A 9 5.79 57.78 2.32
CA GLN A 9 7.09 57.20 2.74
C GLN A 9 7.03 56.17 3.94
N VAL A 10 5.91 56.06 4.65
CA VAL A 10 5.82 55.16 5.83
C VAL A 10 5.59 53.68 5.47
N PRO A 11 4.84 53.30 4.42
CA PRO A 11 4.63 51.87 4.13
C PRO A 11 5.82 51.17 3.48
N ILE A 12 6.76 51.91 2.85
CA ILE A 12 7.92 51.28 2.18
C ILE A 12 8.99 50.91 3.20
N LEU A 13 9.14 51.65 4.29
CA LEU A 13 10.11 51.34 5.34
C LEU A 13 9.70 50.13 6.19
N LEU A 14 8.41 49.85 6.35
CA LEU A 14 7.90 48.67 7.06
C LEU A 14 8.04 47.37 6.23
N LEU A 15 8.00 47.49 4.90
CA LEU A 15 8.19 46.30 4.02
C LEU A 15 9.66 45.88 3.93
N ALA A 16 10.61 46.79 4.11
CA ALA A 16 12.03 46.51 4.10
C ALA A 16 12.51 45.82 5.39
N LEU A 17 11.80 46.03 6.53
CA LEU A 17 12.17 45.39 7.81
C LEU A 17 11.76 43.92 7.90
N PHE A 18 10.77 43.44 7.10
CA PHE A 18 10.35 42.06 7.08
C PHE A 18 11.26 41.16 6.23
N LEU A 19 12.13 41.70 5.40
CA LEU A 19 13.06 40.92 4.55
C LEU A 19 14.40 40.58 5.20
N LEU A 20 14.69 41.07 6.40
CA LEU A 20 15.98 40.86 7.08
C LEU A 20 15.95 39.85 8.24
N CYS A 21 14.78 39.28 8.60
CA CYS A 21 14.70 38.28 9.67
C CYS A 21 14.53 36.82 9.20
N GLY A 22 14.78 36.51 7.93
CA GLY A 22 14.48 35.20 7.32
C GLY A 22 15.66 34.30 6.99
N CYS A 23 16.87 34.51 7.52
CA CYS A 23 18.05 33.73 7.11
C CYS A 23 18.74 32.89 8.22
N GLY A 24 18.03 32.41 9.23
CA GLY A 24 18.66 31.66 10.32
C GLY A 24 18.18 30.21 10.55
N THR A 25 17.01 29.82 10.04
CA THR A 25 16.38 28.56 10.45
C THR A 25 16.30 27.48 9.37
N PHE A 26 16.67 27.79 8.11
CA PHE A 26 16.58 26.80 7.02
C PHE A 26 17.78 25.85 6.92
N SER A 27 18.92 26.17 7.51
CA SER A 27 20.13 25.33 7.45
C SER A 27 20.07 24.10 8.37
N ASN A 28 19.33 24.19 9.48
CA ASN A 28 19.21 23.08 10.43
C ASN A 28 18.14 22.06 10.00
N PHE A 29 17.14 22.45 9.20
CA PHE A 29 16.14 21.54 8.69
C PHE A 29 16.71 20.61 7.61
N LYS A 30 17.61 21.11 6.75
CA LYS A 30 18.30 20.28 5.74
C LYS A 30 19.26 19.26 6.35
N LYS A 31 19.87 19.55 7.50
CA LYS A 31 20.75 18.59 8.19
C LYS A 31 19.98 17.48 8.91
N SER A 32 18.79 17.79 9.47
CA SER A 32 17.98 16.79 10.15
C SER A 32 17.32 15.81 9.17
N THR A 33 16.83 16.28 8.01
CA THR A 33 16.28 15.40 6.97
C THR A 33 17.34 14.58 6.25
N ALA A 34 18.56 15.09 6.07
CA ALA A 34 19.67 14.35 5.46
C ALA A 34 20.18 13.20 6.34
N ASN A 35 20.08 13.31 7.67
CA ASN A 35 20.49 12.24 8.58
C ASN A 35 19.40 11.17 8.73
N VAL A 36 18.11 11.50 8.61
CA VAL A 36 17.00 10.53 8.61
C VAL A 36 16.97 9.73 7.30
N VAL A 37 17.40 10.32 6.18
CA VAL A 37 17.47 9.63 4.87
C VAL A 37 18.69 8.72 4.75
N ARG A 38 19.75 8.90 5.57
CA ARG A 38 20.97 8.07 5.50
C ARG A 38 20.82 6.67 6.06
N ASP A 39 19.83 6.42 6.92
CA ASP A 39 19.59 5.08 7.49
C ASP A 39 18.62 4.23 6.63
N PHE A 40 18.05 4.78 5.57
CA PHE A 40 17.39 3.98 4.53
C PHE A 40 18.45 3.38 3.61
N LYS A 41 19.12 2.33 4.10
CA LYS A 41 19.86 1.42 3.24
C LYS A 41 18.92 0.97 2.13
N ALA A 42 19.36 1.09 0.87
CA ALA A 42 18.57 0.62 -0.27
C ALA A 42 18.04 -0.80 0.06
N PRO A 43 16.74 -1.05 -0.10
CA PRO A 43 16.18 -2.36 0.18
C PRO A 43 16.97 -3.39 -0.62
N ASP A 44 17.20 -4.58 -0.04
CA ASP A 44 17.84 -5.72 -0.70
C ASP A 44 17.04 -6.03 -1.98
N THR A 45 17.53 -5.57 -3.11
CA THR A 45 16.82 -5.58 -4.39
C THR A 45 16.76 -6.97 -5.02
N ASP A 46 17.51 -7.93 -4.45
CA ASP A 46 17.57 -9.31 -4.93
C ASP A 46 16.52 -10.25 -4.30
N LEU A 47 15.81 -9.79 -3.26
CA LEU A 47 14.76 -10.57 -2.59
C LEU A 47 13.36 -10.10 -2.96
N LYS A 48 12.54 -11.05 -3.41
CA LYS A 48 11.13 -10.83 -3.75
C LYS A 48 10.25 -10.91 -2.52
N LYS A 49 9.34 -9.97 -2.36
CA LYS A 49 8.35 -9.93 -1.26
C LYS A 49 7.09 -10.65 -1.68
N THR A 50 6.61 -11.56 -0.84
CA THR A 50 5.34 -12.24 -1.07
C THR A 50 4.19 -11.31 -0.65
N VAL A 51 3.34 -10.97 -1.60
CA VAL A 51 2.15 -10.13 -1.40
C VAL A 51 0.92 -10.95 -1.72
N PHE A 52 0.03 -11.08 -0.76
CA PHE A 52 -1.28 -11.67 -0.99
C PHE A 52 -2.25 -10.59 -1.48
N ARG A 53 -2.87 -10.84 -2.63
CA ARG A 53 -3.88 -9.97 -3.18
C ARG A 53 -5.28 -10.50 -2.88
N ILE A 54 -6.09 -9.72 -2.21
CA ILE A 54 -7.53 -9.96 -2.10
C ILE A 54 -8.15 -9.71 -3.47
N ALA A 55 -9.04 -10.60 -3.91
CA ALA A 55 -9.79 -10.36 -5.15
C ALA A 55 -10.50 -9.01 -5.07
N LEU A 56 -10.42 -8.24 -6.14
CA LEU A 56 -10.96 -6.88 -6.19
C LEU A 56 -12.42 -6.87 -5.77
N ASN A 57 -12.73 -6.15 -4.69
CA ASN A 57 -14.11 -5.97 -4.28
C ASN A 57 -14.78 -4.94 -5.20
N ASN A 58 -15.54 -5.46 -6.15
CA ASN A 58 -16.34 -4.62 -7.03
C ASN A 58 -17.65 -4.27 -6.33
N GLN A 59 -17.78 -3.02 -5.89
CA GLN A 59 -18.99 -2.46 -5.33
C GLN A 59 -19.95 -1.92 -6.41
N ALA A 60 -19.68 -2.23 -7.68
CA ALA A 60 -20.54 -1.84 -8.78
C ALA A 60 -21.95 -2.43 -8.63
N ALA A 61 -22.95 -1.67 -9.09
CA ALA A 61 -24.30 -2.16 -9.20
C ALA A 61 -24.37 -3.44 -10.05
N SER A 62 -25.37 -4.28 -9.85
CA SER A 62 -25.54 -5.56 -10.55
C SER A 62 -25.40 -5.47 -12.08
N ALA A 63 -25.81 -4.35 -12.68
CA ALA A 63 -25.62 -4.06 -14.11
C ALA A 63 -24.15 -3.87 -14.56
N GLN A 64 -23.19 -3.75 -13.62
CA GLN A 64 -21.77 -3.50 -13.90
C GLN A 64 -20.87 -4.66 -13.42
N GLN A 65 -21.43 -5.84 -13.11
CA GLN A 65 -20.64 -6.96 -12.57
C GLN A 65 -19.58 -7.48 -13.54
N ASP A 66 -19.91 -7.55 -14.84
CA ASP A 66 -18.96 -7.97 -15.87
C ASP A 66 -17.79 -7.00 -16.01
N VAL A 67 -18.04 -5.72 -15.77
CA VAL A 67 -17.02 -4.68 -15.73
C VAL A 67 -16.04 -4.90 -14.57
N GLY A 68 -16.54 -5.32 -13.41
CA GLY A 68 -15.72 -5.61 -12.26
C GLY A 68 -14.73 -6.74 -12.50
N ALA A 69 -15.16 -7.83 -13.16
CA ALA A 69 -14.28 -8.93 -13.55
C ALA A 69 -13.20 -8.48 -14.53
N ALA A 70 -13.56 -7.66 -15.52
CA ALA A 70 -12.60 -7.12 -16.49
C ALA A 70 -11.58 -6.18 -15.82
N ILE A 71 -12.01 -5.34 -14.86
CA ILE A 71 -11.13 -4.48 -14.08
C ILE A 71 -10.18 -5.31 -13.24
N ASP A 72 -10.67 -6.37 -12.56
CA ASP A 72 -9.84 -7.25 -11.74
C ASP A 72 -8.77 -7.95 -12.58
N SER A 73 -9.12 -8.47 -13.76
CA SER A 73 -8.16 -9.07 -14.69
C SER A 73 -7.09 -8.09 -15.15
N ARG A 74 -7.48 -6.87 -15.53
CA ARG A 74 -6.53 -5.82 -15.93
C ARG A 74 -5.60 -5.41 -14.79
N TYR A 75 -6.11 -5.35 -13.56
CA TYR A 75 -5.28 -5.04 -12.41
C TYR A 75 -4.28 -6.16 -12.10
N LEU A 76 -4.70 -7.42 -12.24
CA LEU A 76 -3.82 -8.60 -12.16
C LEU A 76 -2.68 -8.57 -13.17
N GLU A 77 -2.90 -8.02 -14.36
CA GLU A 77 -1.88 -7.85 -15.38
C GLU A 77 -0.97 -6.65 -15.11
N ALA A 78 -1.54 -5.52 -14.64
CA ALA A 78 -0.80 -4.29 -14.40
C ALA A 78 0.16 -4.39 -13.21
N LEU A 79 -0.25 -5.04 -12.12
CA LEU A 79 0.54 -5.08 -10.89
C LEU A 79 1.90 -5.80 -11.06
N PRO A 80 2.02 -6.97 -11.72
CA PRO A 80 3.32 -7.58 -12.01
C PRO A 80 4.17 -6.75 -12.98
N GLN A 81 3.56 -6.01 -13.90
CA GLN A 81 4.28 -5.14 -14.83
C GLN A 81 4.89 -3.95 -14.09
N SER A 82 4.15 -3.31 -13.19
CA SER A 82 4.66 -2.23 -12.34
C SER A 82 5.69 -2.74 -11.32
N CYS A 83 5.55 -3.99 -10.87
CA CYS A 83 6.36 -4.53 -9.78
C CYS A 83 6.82 -5.98 -10.03
N PRO A 84 7.80 -6.21 -10.93
CA PRO A 84 8.27 -7.56 -11.27
C PRO A 84 8.98 -8.28 -10.10
N ASP A 85 9.37 -7.54 -9.08
CA ASP A 85 10.05 -8.07 -7.87
C ASP A 85 9.06 -8.53 -6.78
N LEU A 86 7.77 -8.56 -7.06
CA LEU A 86 6.77 -9.14 -6.15
C LEU A 86 6.47 -10.60 -6.51
N LEU A 87 6.27 -11.41 -5.48
CA LEU A 87 5.61 -12.71 -5.59
C LEU A 87 4.15 -12.51 -5.21
N LEU A 88 3.29 -12.46 -6.22
CA LEU A 88 1.85 -12.36 -5.98
C LEU A 88 1.28 -13.73 -5.68
N THR A 89 0.46 -13.80 -4.64
CA THR A 89 -0.39 -14.95 -4.31
C THR A 89 -1.84 -14.50 -4.26
N GLY A 90 -2.76 -15.34 -4.68
CA GLY A 90 -4.18 -15.01 -4.82
C GLY A 90 -5.11 -15.92 -4.03
N PRO A 91 -6.43 -15.68 -4.13
CA PRO A 91 -7.44 -16.36 -3.31
C PRO A 91 -7.58 -17.87 -3.55
N GLU A 92 -7.03 -18.39 -4.64
CA GLU A 92 -7.27 -19.78 -5.07
C GLU A 92 -6.24 -20.79 -4.56
N ASP A 93 -5.13 -20.32 -3.94
CA ASP A 93 -3.93 -21.14 -3.81
C ASP A 93 -3.78 -21.89 -2.48
N SER A 94 -4.55 -21.62 -1.41
CA SER A 94 -4.41 -22.31 -0.13
C SER A 94 -5.52 -22.00 0.91
N GLU A 95 -5.58 -22.82 2.00
CA GLU A 95 -6.45 -22.51 3.17
C GLU A 95 -6.17 -21.11 3.76
N ALA A 96 -4.91 -20.67 3.75
CA ALA A 96 -4.50 -19.35 4.21
C ALA A 96 -5.13 -18.24 3.35
N SER A 97 -5.24 -18.46 2.06
CA SER A 97 -5.89 -17.55 1.13
C SER A 97 -7.37 -17.39 1.46
N GLN A 98 -8.05 -18.47 1.77
CA GLN A 98 -9.46 -18.44 2.18
C GLN A 98 -9.63 -17.69 3.50
N ALA A 99 -8.76 -17.93 4.49
CA ALA A 99 -8.78 -17.25 5.79
C ALA A 99 -8.55 -15.74 5.63
N LEU A 100 -7.58 -15.29 4.83
CA LEU A 100 -7.35 -13.88 4.55
C LEU A 100 -8.56 -13.23 3.87
N ASN A 101 -9.14 -13.86 2.85
CA ASN A 101 -10.35 -13.37 2.21
C ASN A 101 -11.52 -13.20 3.19
N GLN A 102 -11.70 -14.14 4.13
CA GLN A 102 -12.75 -14.04 5.14
C GLN A 102 -12.53 -12.86 6.09
N ILE A 103 -11.28 -12.56 6.50
CA ILE A 103 -10.94 -11.41 7.35
C ILE A 103 -11.39 -10.11 6.67
N PHE A 104 -11.11 -9.94 5.37
CA PHE A 104 -11.46 -8.74 4.62
C PHE A 104 -12.93 -8.65 4.20
N ARG A 105 -13.65 -9.76 4.11
CA ARG A 105 -15.08 -9.79 3.79
C ARG A 105 -15.99 -9.57 5.00
N LYS A 106 -15.46 -9.67 6.22
CA LYS A 106 -16.23 -9.50 7.44
C LYS A 106 -16.67 -8.04 7.57
N SER A 107 -17.97 -7.80 7.44
CA SER A 107 -18.57 -6.45 7.38
C SER A 107 -18.93 -5.87 8.75
N ALA A 108 -18.81 -6.63 9.85
CA ALA A 108 -19.22 -6.19 11.18
C ALA A 108 -18.08 -6.34 12.20
N GLY A 109 -17.91 -5.32 13.03
CA GLY A 109 -16.90 -5.28 14.10
C GLY A 109 -15.54 -4.70 13.64
N PRO A 110 -14.61 -4.52 14.58
CA PRO A 110 -13.27 -4.03 14.26
C PRO A 110 -12.53 -5.03 13.37
N PHE A 111 -11.64 -4.50 12.52
CA PHE A 111 -10.79 -5.33 11.66
C PHE A 111 -9.87 -6.22 12.51
N ASP A 112 -9.81 -7.52 12.19
CA ASP A 112 -9.02 -8.49 12.95
C ASP A 112 -7.55 -8.51 12.49
N ASN A 113 -6.80 -7.51 12.94
CA ASN A 113 -5.37 -7.39 12.66
C ASN A 113 -4.56 -8.58 13.19
N LEU A 114 -4.97 -9.19 14.33
CA LEU A 114 -4.24 -10.34 14.87
C LEU A 114 -4.43 -11.60 14.02
N ALA A 115 -5.63 -11.82 13.50
CA ALA A 115 -5.86 -12.91 12.55
C ALA A 115 -5.04 -12.72 11.27
N LEU A 116 -5.03 -11.49 10.71
CA LEU A 116 -4.19 -11.14 9.56
C LEU A 116 -2.70 -11.41 9.82
N ILE A 117 -2.17 -10.98 10.96
CA ILE A 117 -0.77 -11.21 11.36
C ILE A 117 -0.48 -12.70 11.41
N ARG A 118 -1.33 -13.49 12.10
CA ARG A 118 -1.14 -14.93 12.29
C ARG A 118 -1.13 -15.65 10.95
N VAL A 119 -2.15 -15.47 10.13
CA VAL A 119 -2.25 -16.13 8.81
C VAL A 119 -1.11 -15.72 7.92
N GLY A 120 -0.79 -14.40 7.85
CA GLY A 120 0.30 -13.89 7.03
C GLY A 120 1.67 -14.48 7.41
N LYS A 121 1.98 -14.56 8.71
CA LYS A 121 3.23 -15.14 9.19
C LYS A 121 3.34 -16.64 8.88
N GLN A 122 2.29 -17.41 9.14
CA GLN A 122 2.26 -18.85 8.89
C GLN A 122 2.45 -19.17 7.39
N SER A 123 1.95 -18.31 6.51
CA SER A 123 2.01 -18.50 5.06
C SER A 123 3.19 -17.81 4.37
N GLY A 124 4.09 -17.17 5.14
CA GLY A 124 5.24 -16.45 4.57
C GLY A 124 4.86 -15.20 3.77
N ILE A 125 3.66 -14.66 3.99
CA ILE A 125 3.15 -13.47 3.30
C ILE A 125 3.69 -12.23 4.01
N SER A 126 4.35 -11.34 3.27
CA SER A 126 4.94 -10.11 3.80
C SER A 126 3.93 -8.96 3.91
N ALA A 127 2.96 -8.93 2.99
CA ALA A 127 1.93 -7.91 2.95
C ALA A 127 0.63 -8.46 2.35
N VAL A 128 -0.50 -7.84 2.72
CA VAL A 128 -1.81 -8.13 2.11
C VAL A 128 -2.31 -6.87 1.44
N GLU A 129 -2.61 -6.98 0.16
CA GLU A 129 -3.19 -5.93 -0.66
C GLU A 129 -4.70 -6.15 -0.76
N ASN A 130 -5.47 -5.09 -0.56
CA ASN A 130 -6.94 -5.07 -0.66
C ASN A 130 -7.38 -3.84 -1.44
N SER A 131 -7.81 -4.07 -2.67
CA SER A 131 -8.32 -3.02 -3.53
C SER A 131 -9.83 -3.11 -3.70
N ARG A 132 -10.44 -1.94 -3.84
CA ARG A 132 -11.88 -1.80 -4.08
C ARG A 132 -12.10 -0.83 -5.23
N PHE A 133 -12.89 -1.24 -6.19
CA PHE A 133 -13.39 -0.38 -7.24
C PHE A 133 -14.82 0.04 -6.90
N SER A 134 -15.06 1.34 -6.80
CA SER A 134 -16.40 1.88 -6.59
C SER A 134 -17.19 1.86 -7.90
N ALA A 135 -18.51 1.77 -7.80
CA ALA A 135 -19.36 1.93 -8.98
C ALA A 135 -19.10 3.28 -9.66
N ILE A 136 -19.12 3.30 -10.98
CA ILE A 136 -19.03 4.55 -11.73
C ILE A 136 -20.33 5.33 -11.48
N ALA A 137 -20.23 6.42 -10.75
CA ALA A 137 -21.37 7.24 -10.38
C ALA A 137 -21.60 8.36 -11.40
N ILE A 138 -22.82 8.47 -11.91
CA ILE A 138 -23.23 9.61 -12.73
C ILE A 138 -23.82 10.69 -11.84
N ARG A 139 -23.29 11.91 -11.95
CA ARG A 139 -23.73 13.08 -11.18
C ARG A 139 -23.98 14.26 -12.10
N GLN A 140 -25.06 15.00 -11.85
CA GLN A 140 -25.35 16.24 -12.60
C GLN A 140 -24.63 17.42 -11.94
N LYS A 141 -23.89 18.19 -12.74
CA LYS A 141 -23.22 19.42 -12.32
C LYS A 141 -23.68 20.60 -13.16
N ASN A 142 -23.87 21.74 -12.51
CA ASN A 142 -24.09 23.00 -13.22
C ASN A 142 -22.73 23.50 -13.74
N THR A 143 -22.62 23.68 -15.05
CA THR A 143 -21.44 24.26 -15.70
C THR A 143 -21.86 25.47 -16.52
N GLY A 144 -21.01 26.50 -16.56
CA GLY A 144 -21.29 27.77 -17.27
C GLY A 144 -20.88 28.98 -16.44
N ILE A 145 -21.17 30.15 -16.95
CA ILE A 145 -20.80 31.45 -16.33
C ILE A 145 -22.07 32.20 -15.96
N LEU A 146 -22.14 32.70 -14.71
CA LEU A 146 -23.24 33.50 -14.18
C LEU A 146 -24.62 32.82 -14.37
N TRP A 147 -25.53 33.45 -15.13
CA TRP A 147 -26.88 32.96 -15.39
C TRP A 147 -27.00 31.98 -16.58
N PHE A 148 -25.89 31.68 -17.26
CA PHE A 148 -25.84 30.68 -18.33
C PHE A 148 -25.39 29.31 -17.81
N LEU A 149 -25.93 28.88 -16.66
CA LEU A 149 -25.65 27.59 -16.09
C LEU A 149 -26.50 26.49 -16.77
N LYS A 150 -25.84 25.47 -17.29
CA LYS A 150 -26.50 24.26 -17.80
C LYS A 150 -26.07 23.07 -16.97
N LYS A 151 -27.01 22.15 -16.75
CA LYS A 151 -26.71 20.85 -16.13
C LYS A 151 -26.07 19.95 -17.16
N HIS A 152 -24.98 19.31 -16.77
CA HIS A 152 -24.31 18.30 -17.57
C HIS A 152 -24.05 17.07 -16.69
N PRO A 153 -24.17 15.85 -17.25
CA PRO A 153 -23.77 14.65 -16.55
C PRO A 153 -22.24 14.54 -16.47
N PHE A 154 -21.76 14.01 -15.36
CA PHE A 154 -20.35 13.69 -15.13
C PHE A 154 -20.24 12.26 -14.61
N ALA A 155 -19.32 11.49 -15.17
CA ALA A 155 -18.90 10.23 -14.59
C ALA A 155 -17.88 10.49 -13.49
N TRP A 156 -18.07 9.81 -12.36
CA TRP A 156 -17.15 9.78 -11.23
C TRP A 156 -16.60 8.36 -11.11
N VAL A 157 -15.35 8.17 -11.54
CA VAL A 157 -14.65 6.89 -11.48
C VAL A 157 -13.73 6.90 -10.27
N SER A 158 -13.83 5.92 -9.38
CA SER A 158 -13.03 5.90 -8.14
C SER A 158 -12.66 4.48 -7.75
N ALA A 159 -11.42 4.33 -7.29
CA ALA A 159 -10.93 3.10 -6.67
C ALA A 159 -10.04 3.43 -5.47
N THR A 160 -10.02 2.52 -4.50
CA THR A 160 -9.18 2.64 -3.30
C THR A 160 -8.31 1.40 -3.20
N THR A 161 -7.03 1.58 -2.89
CA THR A 161 -6.10 0.50 -2.59
C THR A 161 -5.52 0.66 -1.19
N GLU A 162 -5.44 -0.45 -0.47
CA GLU A 162 -4.92 -0.55 0.88
C GLU A 162 -3.86 -1.64 0.93
N VAL A 163 -2.77 -1.44 1.67
CA VAL A 163 -1.78 -2.48 1.92
C VAL A 163 -1.50 -2.59 3.41
N TYR A 164 -1.57 -3.82 3.90
CA TYR A 164 -1.41 -4.17 5.30
C TYR A 164 -0.12 -4.96 5.53
N ASP A 165 0.56 -4.65 6.61
CA ASP A 165 1.77 -5.34 7.06
C ASP A 165 1.41 -6.58 7.88
N THR A 166 1.88 -7.74 7.48
CA THR A 166 1.64 -9.00 8.21
C THR A 166 2.52 -9.18 9.46
N GLU A 167 3.53 -8.35 9.68
CA GLU A 167 4.31 -8.33 10.92
C GLU A 167 3.57 -7.62 12.05
N THR A 168 2.99 -6.47 11.75
CA THR A 168 2.41 -5.56 12.75
C THR A 168 0.89 -5.46 12.68
N GLY A 169 0.28 -5.86 11.56
CA GLY A 169 -1.13 -5.66 11.26
C GLY A 169 -1.48 -4.23 10.81
N ALA A 170 -0.50 -3.34 10.75
CA ALA A 170 -0.73 -1.95 10.41
C ALA A 170 -0.97 -1.76 8.90
N LYS A 171 -1.90 -0.91 8.55
CA LYS A 171 -2.09 -0.43 7.19
C LYS A 171 -1.01 0.63 6.90
N TYR A 172 -0.23 0.46 5.84
CA TYR A 172 0.83 1.39 5.45
C TYR A 172 0.62 2.03 4.07
N LEU A 173 -0.41 1.61 3.34
CA LEU A 173 -0.97 2.30 2.20
C LEU A 173 -2.48 2.37 2.36
N ASP A 174 -3.05 3.54 2.15
CA ASP A 174 -4.48 3.81 2.04
C ASP A 174 -4.64 4.98 1.07
N GLN A 175 -4.97 4.68 -0.17
CA GLN A 175 -5.02 5.70 -1.21
C GLN A 175 -6.23 5.51 -2.11
N THR A 176 -6.95 6.62 -2.32
CA THR A 176 -8.07 6.68 -3.25
C THR A 176 -7.66 7.46 -4.50
N PHE A 177 -7.96 6.88 -5.65
CA PHE A 177 -7.78 7.46 -6.97
C PHE A 177 -9.14 7.83 -7.52
N THR A 178 -9.26 9.00 -8.13
CA THR A 178 -10.53 9.49 -8.66
C THR A 178 -10.32 10.21 -9.98
N ARG A 179 -11.23 9.98 -10.93
CA ARG A 179 -11.35 10.73 -12.17
C ARG A 179 -12.78 11.22 -12.33
N GLU A 180 -12.91 12.45 -12.79
CA GLU A 180 -14.18 13.06 -13.13
C GLU A 180 -14.17 13.44 -14.60
N LEU A 181 -15.15 12.95 -15.34
CA LEU A 181 -15.27 13.12 -16.79
C LEU A 181 -16.61 13.74 -17.12
N LYS A 182 -16.61 14.78 -17.94
CA LYS A 182 -17.84 15.35 -18.48
C LYS A 182 -18.39 14.42 -19.56
N LEU A 183 -19.67 14.15 -19.48
CA LEU A 183 -20.38 13.27 -20.42
C LEU A 183 -21.44 14.08 -21.18
N ASP A 184 -21.89 13.52 -22.31
CA ASP A 184 -23.19 13.86 -22.87
C ASP A 184 -24.29 12.97 -22.27
N GLU A 185 -25.54 13.19 -22.66
CA GLU A 185 -26.68 12.44 -22.12
C GLU A 185 -26.70 10.97 -22.61
N GLU A 186 -26.26 10.71 -23.83
CA GLU A 186 -26.20 9.37 -24.41
C GLU A 186 -25.10 8.52 -23.74
N GLU A 187 -23.94 9.09 -23.51
CA GLU A 187 -22.84 8.48 -22.77
C GLU A 187 -23.26 8.15 -21.33
N ALA A 188 -23.95 9.10 -20.67
CA ALA A 188 -24.44 8.88 -19.32
C ALA A 188 -25.47 7.74 -19.24
N GLU A 189 -26.38 7.65 -20.19
CA GLU A 189 -27.36 6.57 -20.31
C GLU A 189 -26.69 5.23 -20.57
N SER A 190 -25.69 5.18 -21.45
CA SER A 190 -24.89 3.97 -21.73
C SER A 190 -24.22 3.43 -20.47
N ILE A 191 -23.58 4.28 -19.67
CA ILE A 191 -22.94 3.87 -18.40
C ILE A 191 -23.98 3.37 -17.40
N GLN A 192 -25.15 4.01 -17.29
CA GLN A 192 -26.24 3.56 -16.41
C GLN A 192 -26.78 2.18 -16.79
N LYS A 193 -26.78 1.85 -18.08
CA LYS A 193 -27.12 0.52 -18.61
C LYS A 193 -26.01 -0.52 -18.46
N GLY A 194 -24.84 -0.14 -17.95
CA GLY A 194 -23.68 -1.02 -17.79
C GLY A 194 -22.74 -1.09 -18.99
N ASN A 195 -23.00 -0.36 -20.07
CA ASN A 195 -22.19 -0.36 -21.29
C ASN A 195 -21.01 0.62 -21.20
N ILE A 196 -20.08 0.36 -20.27
CA ILE A 196 -18.95 1.26 -20.02
C ILE A 196 -17.98 1.30 -21.20
N SER A 197 -17.77 0.15 -21.89
CA SER A 197 -16.90 0.05 -23.04
C SER A 197 -17.38 0.86 -24.27
N SER A 198 -18.64 1.30 -24.27
CA SER A 198 -19.14 2.22 -25.30
C SER A 198 -18.74 3.69 -25.08
N VAL A 199 -18.09 4.01 -23.95
CA VAL A 199 -17.65 5.36 -23.59
C VAL A 199 -16.12 5.36 -23.42
N PRO A 200 -15.36 5.57 -24.51
CA PRO A 200 -13.90 5.38 -24.52
C PRO A 200 -13.16 6.20 -23.46
N GLN A 201 -13.58 7.45 -23.20
CA GLN A 201 -12.96 8.29 -22.18
C GLN A 201 -13.11 7.72 -20.75
N VAL A 202 -14.17 6.97 -20.48
CA VAL A 202 -14.38 6.30 -19.18
C VAL A 202 -13.53 5.04 -19.08
N GLU A 203 -13.40 4.29 -20.16
CA GLU A 203 -12.50 3.13 -20.22
C GLU A 203 -11.03 3.56 -20.01
N GLU A 204 -10.59 4.64 -20.65
CA GLU A 204 -9.26 5.22 -20.45
C GLU A 204 -9.02 5.64 -19.01
N ALA A 205 -9.98 6.33 -18.39
CA ALA A 205 -9.89 6.74 -16.99
C ALA A 205 -9.81 5.54 -16.02
N VAL A 206 -10.53 4.46 -16.30
CA VAL A 206 -10.42 3.21 -15.53
C VAL A 206 -9.03 2.63 -15.67
N PHE A 207 -8.48 2.57 -16.89
CA PHE A 207 -7.13 2.08 -17.14
C PHE A 207 -6.07 2.92 -16.41
N GLU A 208 -6.15 4.24 -16.47
CA GLU A 208 -5.23 5.14 -15.74
C GLU A 208 -5.28 4.91 -14.23
N ILE A 209 -6.48 4.73 -13.65
CA ILE A 209 -6.64 4.44 -12.23
C ILE A 209 -6.00 3.11 -11.88
N ILE A 210 -6.18 2.07 -12.69
CA ILE A 210 -5.56 0.75 -12.49
C ILE A 210 -4.04 0.87 -12.45
N GLN A 211 -3.43 1.60 -13.37
CA GLN A 211 -1.98 1.81 -13.40
C GLN A 211 -1.51 2.56 -12.15
N GLN A 212 -2.18 3.63 -11.76
CA GLN A 212 -1.85 4.39 -10.56
C GLN A 212 -1.96 3.55 -9.28
N MET A 213 -2.95 2.67 -9.18
CA MET A 213 -3.08 1.72 -8.07
C MET A 213 -1.90 0.75 -8.03
N ALA A 214 -1.55 0.14 -9.17
CA ALA A 214 -0.44 -0.79 -9.28
C ALA A 214 0.89 -0.14 -8.89
N ASP A 215 1.15 1.07 -9.38
CA ASP A 215 2.35 1.84 -9.06
C ASP A 215 2.41 2.21 -7.56
N ALA A 216 1.29 2.64 -6.99
CA ALA A 216 1.22 2.99 -5.57
C ALA A 216 1.48 1.78 -4.66
N VAL A 217 0.93 0.61 -4.99
CA VAL A 217 1.20 -0.64 -4.27
C VAL A 217 2.67 -1.02 -4.39
N CYS A 218 3.21 -0.97 -5.60
CA CYS A 218 4.63 -1.26 -5.86
C CYS A 218 5.54 -0.38 -5.02
N ASP A 219 5.33 0.93 -5.07
CA ASP A 219 6.12 1.91 -4.32
C ASP A 219 6.01 1.71 -2.81
N ALA A 220 4.81 1.43 -2.32
CA ALA A 220 4.59 1.19 -0.90
C ALA A 220 5.30 -0.08 -0.42
N VAL A 221 5.20 -1.18 -1.17
CA VAL A 221 5.86 -2.46 -0.82
C VAL A 221 7.38 -2.36 -0.99
N LYS A 222 7.88 -1.72 -2.05
CA LYS A 222 9.33 -1.55 -2.27
C LYS A 222 10.02 -0.81 -1.14
N ARG A 223 9.38 0.19 -0.54
CA ARG A 223 9.93 0.97 0.58
C ARG A 223 10.09 0.18 1.89
N LYS A 224 9.44 -0.97 2.03
CA LYS A 224 9.60 -1.83 3.22
C LYS A 224 10.79 -2.77 3.04
N PRO A 225 11.53 -3.13 4.10
CA PRO A 225 12.55 -4.17 4.02
C PRO A 225 11.91 -5.51 3.67
N TRP A 226 12.70 -6.40 3.05
CA TRP A 226 12.29 -7.79 2.90
C TRP A 226 12.15 -8.44 4.27
N LYS A 227 11.15 -9.30 4.44
CA LYS A 227 10.95 -10.11 5.63
C LYS A 227 10.36 -11.46 5.28
N GLY A 228 10.72 -12.44 6.08
CA GLY A 228 10.13 -13.77 6.14
C GLY A 228 9.85 -14.15 7.58
N TYR A 229 9.44 -15.38 7.81
CA TYR A 229 9.05 -15.85 9.15
C TYR A 229 9.64 -17.21 9.44
N VAL A 230 9.90 -17.47 10.73
CA VAL A 230 10.25 -18.80 11.22
C VAL A 230 8.97 -19.63 11.29
N ALA A 231 8.88 -20.66 10.46
CA ALA A 231 7.74 -21.57 10.45
C ALA A 231 7.84 -22.62 11.59
N LYS A 232 9.06 -23.10 11.86
CA LYS A 232 9.32 -24.14 12.86
C LYS A 232 10.73 -24.01 13.40
N VAL A 233 10.90 -24.38 14.66
CA VAL A 233 12.22 -24.57 15.30
C VAL A 233 12.33 -26.04 15.76
N SER A 234 13.40 -26.72 15.36
CA SER A 234 13.66 -28.11 15.73
C SER A 234 15.13 -28.23 16.13
N ALA A 235 15.39 -28.43 17.43
CA ALA A 235 16.73 -28.47 18.01
C ALA A 235 17.58 -27.24 17.56
N GLU A 236 18.53 -27.41 16.66
CA GLU A 236 19.44 -26.36 16.16
C GLU A 236 19.04 -25.80 14.78
N THR A 237 17.97 -26.34 14.19
CA THR A 237 17.52 -25.96 12.84
C THR A 237 16.25 -25.14 12.89
N LEU A 238 16.25 -24.02 12.18
CA LEU A 238 15.08 -23.18 11.95
C LEU A 238 14.58 -23.42 10.52
N THR A 239 13.29 -23.69 10.38
CA THR A 239 12.64 -23.71 9.05
C THR A 239 11.96 -22.36 8.81
N LEU A 240 12.23 -21.75 7.67
CA LEU A 240 11.62 -20.48 7.24
C LEU A 240 10.49 -20.74 6.25
N SER A 241 9.47 -19.88 6.27
CA SER A 241 8.34 -19.88 5.32
C SER A 241 8.64 -19.12 4.02
N SER A 242 9.90 -19.09 3.60
CA SER A 242 10.36 -18.44 2.36
C SER A 242 11.54 -19.24 1.80
N GLY A 243 11.61 -19.37 0.48
CA GLY A 243 12.61 -20.18 -0.19
C GLY A 243 13.24 -19.50 -1.40
N SER A 244 13.69 -20.31 -2.38
CA SER A 244 14.36 -19.80 -3.58
C SER A 244 13.47 -18.93 -4.47
N ARG A 245 12.15 -19.11 -4.46
CA ARG A 245 11.22 -18.22 -5.17
C ARG A 245 11.29 -16.78 -4.69
N SER A 246 11.55 -16.57 -3.40
CA SER A 246 11.77 -15.23 -2.83
C SER A 246 13.23 -14.75 -2.94
N GLY A 247 14.11 -15.49 -3.63
CA GLY A 247 15.52 -15.14 -3.83
C GLY A 247 16.44 -15.56 -2.67
N LEU A 248 15.97 -16.35 -1.70
CA LEU A 248 16.85 -16.89 -0.67
C LEU A 248 17.84 -17.88 -1.26
N SER A 249 19.06 -17.87 -0.74
CA SER A 249 20.16 -18.75 -1.15
C SER A 249 20.93 -19.25 0.07
N ALA A 250 21.51 -20.44 -0.04
CA ALA A 250 22.39 -20.98 0.99
C ALA A 250 23.57 -20.03 1.26
N GLY A 251 23.95 -19.93 2.52
CA GLY A 251 25.00 -19.02 2.98
C GLY A 251 24.55 -17.61 3.35
N ARG A 252 23.34 -17.17 2.95
CA ARG A 252 22.79 -15.85 3.33
C ARG A 252 22.57 -15.77 4.84
N VAL A 253 22.92 -14.63 5.42
CA VAL A 253 22.73 -14.33 6.85
C VAL A 253 21.54 -13.42 7.02
N LEU A 254 20.64 -13.79 7.93
CA LEU A 254 19.44 -13.05 8.28
C LEU A 254 19.43 -12.73 9.77
N LYS A 255 18.83 -11.61 10.14
CA LYS A 255 18.55 -11.20 11.52
C LYS A 255 17.20 -11.71 11.95
N VAL A 256 17.12 -12.24 13.17
CA VAL A 256 15.86 -12.74 13.76
C VAL A 256 15.36 -11.75 14.81
N TYR A 257 14.08 -11.47 14.75
CA TYR A 257 13.38 -10.57 15.66
C TYR A 257 12.24 -11.32 16.34
N GLU A 258 12.07 -11.13 17.65
CA GLU A 258 10.90 -11.63 18.38
C GLU A 258 9.61 -10.94 17.93
N SER A 259 8.47 -11.49 18.26
CA SER A 259 7.20 -10.78 18.11
C SER A 259 7.12 -9.65 19.13
N GLY A 260 6.83 -8.43 18.67
CA GLY A 260 6.74 -7.27 19.56
C GLY A 260 5.47 -7.26 20.42
N PRO A 261 5.38 -6.34 21.37
CA PRO A 261 4.24 -6.21 22.27
C PRO A 261 2.97 -5.79 21.52
N LYS A 262 1.83 -6.20 22.06
CA LYS A 262 0.51 -5.79 21.56
C LYS A 262 0.19 -4.36 21.98
N ILE A 263 -0.39 -3.59 21.08
CA ILE A 263 -0.98 -2.28 21.35
C ILE A 263 -2.42 -2.23 20.86
N GLN A 264 -3.24 -1.40 21.50
CA GLN A 264 -4.63 -1.19 21.12
C GLN A 264 -4.74 0.06 20.23
N GLY A 265 -5.48 -0.04 19.14
CA GLY A 265 -5.91 1.09 18.33
C GLY A 265 -7.16 1.76 18.90
N ALA A 266 -7.47 2.96 18.41
CA ALA A 266 -8.57 3.79 18.89
C ALA A 266 -9.97 3.14 18.70
N GLU A 267 -10.12 2.28 17.70
CA GLU A 267 -11.38 1.61 17.36
C GLU A 267 -11.41 0.14 17.83
N GLY A 268 -10.52 -0.22 18.79
CA GLY A 268 -10.46 -1.56 19.37
C GLY A 268 -9.63 -2.58 18.58
N GLN A 269 -8.99 -2.16 17.47
CA GLN A 269 -8.05 -3.02 16.75
C GLN A 269 -6.83 -3.30 17.62
N THR A 270 -6.21 -4.47 17.42
CA THR A 270 -4.97 -4.85 18.09
C THR A 270 -3.84 -4.96 17.08
N PHE A 271 -2.75 -4.26 17.31
CA PHE A 271 -1.55 -4.28 16.50
C PHE A 271 -0.37 -4.85 17.28
N LEU A 272 0.69 -5.25 16.56
CA LEU A 272 1.99 -5.54 17.16
C LEU A 272 2.97 -4.40 16.85
N LEU A 273 3.79 -4.04 17.82
CA LEU A 273 4.98 -3.24 17.55
C LEU A 273 6.07 -4.13 16.93
N PRO A 274 7.05 -3.57 16.22
CA PRO A 274 8.24 -4.30 15.81
C PRO A 274 8.96 -4.88 17.04
N GLY A 275 9.38 -6.15 16.94
CA GLY A 275 10.08 -6.82 18.00
C GLY A 275 11.57 -6.45 18.09
N LYS A 276 12.25 -6.90 19.15
CA LYS A 276 13.69 -6.74 19.33
C LYS A 276 14.44 -7.83 18.55
N MET A 277 15.64 -7.50 18.06
CA MET A 277 16.55 -8.48 17.49
C MET A 277 17.02 -9.44 18.59
N ILE A 278 16.91 -10.74 18.33
CA ILE A 278 17.27 -11.81 19.26
C ILE A 278 18.43 -12.68 18.77
N GLY A 279 18.86 -12.51 17.53
CA GLY A 279 20.01 -13.24 16.99
C GLY A 279 20.15 -13.15 15.47
N GLU A 280 21.10 -13.93 14.96
CA GLU A 280 21.36 -14.09 13.54
C GLU A 280 21.37 -15.57 13.17
N ILE A 281 20.88 -15.88 11.98
CA ILE A 281 20.84 -17.22 11.40
C ILE A 281 21.51 -17.23 10.03
N LYS A 282 22.06 -18.37 9.62
CA LYS A 282 22.64 -18.58 8.28
C LYS A 282 21.83 -19.66 7.59
N ILE A 283 21.37 -19.36 6.38
CA ILE A 283 20.66 -20.32 5.54
C ILE A 283 21.60 -21.47 5.18
N THR A 284 21.18 -22.71 5.41
CA THR A 284 21.91 -23.94 5.13
C THR A 284 21.39 -24.61 3.86
N THR A 285 20.08 -24.76 3.73
CA THR A 285 19.41 -25.43 2.61
C THR A 285 18.24 -24.58 2.14
N VAL A 286 17.90 -24.65 0.86
CA VAL A 286 16.80 -23.87 0.27
C VAL A 286 15.99 -24.77 -0.64
N SER A 287 14.68 -24.81 -0.40
CA SER A 287 13.65 -25.35 -1.29
C SER A 287 12.91 -24.22 -2.02
N SER A 288 11.91 -24.53 -2.84
CA SER A 288 11.15 -23.50 -3.57
C SER A 288 10.49 -22.48 -2.64
N ASP A 289 9.79 -22.97 -1.61
CA ASP A 289 8.91 -22.17 -0.73
C ASP A 289 9.37 -22.15 0.74
N SER A 290 10.46 -22.83 1.07
CA SER A 290 11.02 -22.89 2.42
C SER A 290 12.54 -22.89 2.39
N ALA A 291 13.16 -22.57 3.53
CA ALA A 291 14.58 -22.69 3.73
C ALA A 291 14.88 -23.19 5.15
N GLU A 292 15.99 -23.92 5.28
CA GLU A 292 16.54 -24.27 6.59
C GLU A 292 17.69 -23.35 6.93
N ALA A 293 17.82 -23.03 8.21
CA ALA A 293 18.86 -22.16 8.71
C ALA A 293 19.40 -22.67 10.05
N ALA A 294 20.67 -22.42 10.31
CA ALA A 294 21.31 -22.65 11.60
C ALA A 294 21.57 -21.32 12.32
N ALA A 295 21.49 -21.33 13.64
CA ALA A 295 21.82 -20.17 14.46
C ALA A 295 23.33 -19.85 14.34
N ILE A 296 23.67 -18.55 14.18
CA ILE A 296 25.04 -18.03 14.27
C ILE A 296 25.24 -17.41 15.65
N SER A 297 24.27 -16.64 16.11
CA SER A 297 24.31 -15.91 17.38
C SER A 297 22.93 -15.73 17.96
N GLY A 298 22.85 -15.45 19.25
CA GLY A 298 21.59 -15.26 19.97
C GLY A 298 20.89 -16.57 20.31
N GLY A 299 19.57 -16.50 20.55
CA GLY A 299 18.79 -17.68 20.96
C GLY A 299 17.35 -17.31 21.30
N GLY A 300 16.58 -18.29 21.83
CA GLY A 300 15.17 -18.11 22.15
C GLY A 300 14.29 -18.03 20.90
N PHE A 301 14.74 -18.58 19.79
CA PHE A 301 14.00 -18.59 18.53
C PHE A 301 12.72 -19.42 18.64
N GLN A 302 11.65 -18.91 18.09
CA GLN A 302 10.32 -19.52 18.12
C GLN A 302 9.65 -19.39 16.75
N ALA A 303 8.64 -20.21 16.50
CA ALA A 303 7.74 -20.00 15.37
C ALA A 303 7.16 -18.58 15.43
N ASP A 304 6.83 -18.02 14.27
CA ASP A 304 6.33 -16.66 14.08
C ASP A 304 7.36 -15.53 14.35
N ASN A 305 8.61 -15.86 14.71
CA ASN A 305 9.67 -14.85 14.71
C ASN A 305 9.90 -14.31 13.29
N VAL A 306 10.18 -13.01 13.22
CA VAL A 306 10.41 -12.32 11.95
C VAL A 306 11.88 -12.42 11.58
N VAL A 307 12.16 -12.75 10.32
CA VAL A 307 13.51 -12.70 9.77
C VAL A 307 13.62 -11.58 8.75
N LYS A 308 14.71 -10.84 8.81
CA LYS A 308 14.98 -9.68 7.91
C LYS A 308 16.41 -9.75 7.40
N THR A 309 16.66 -9.10 6.28
CA THR A 309 18.03 -8.87 5.79
C THR A 309 18.80 -7.91 6.69
N LYS A 310 20.11 -7.92 6.57
CA LYS A 310 21.00 -7.03 7.34
C LYS A 310 20.86 -5.57 6.94
#